data_df1b4a6962a6a8a3de6966cab529b214
#
_entry.id   df1b4a6962a6a8a3de6966cab529b214
#
_cell.length_a   1.000
_cell.length_b   1.000
_cell.length_c   1.000
_cell.angle_alpha   90.00
_cell.angle_beta   90.00
_cell.angle_gamma   90.00
#
_symmetry.space_group_name_H-M   'P 1'
#
loop_
_entity.id
_entity.type
_entity.pdbx_description
1 polymer ?
#
loop_
_entity_poly.entity_id
_entity_poly.type
_entity_poly.pdbx_seq_one_letter_code
_entity_poly.pdbx_strand_id
1 'polypeptide(L)' 'MHHTIEGHRESSYLAKLEADRQAQHSGYGVRRFHAAGGIIKWEAYGWECITELTRHYTSYALFDHKWEAEQYFNNILNG' A
#
# COMPACT_ATOMS: atom_id res chain seq x y z
N MET A 1 0.10 -31.34 10.54
CA MET A 1 0.67 -30.91 10.58
C MET A 1 1.05 -30.49 11.46
N HIS A 2 1.71 -30.49 12.02
CA HIS A 2 2.32 -30.26 12.58
C HIS A 2 2.51 -30.26 13.67
N HIS A 3 2.69 -30.22 15.17
CA HIS A 3 2.97 -30.45 16.12
C HIS A 3 3.40 -29.47 17.21
N THR A 4 4.07 -29.64 18.39
CA THR A 4 4.64 -28.58 19.20
C THR A 4 5.13 -27.52 18.30
N ILE A 5 5.71 -28.02 17.30
CA ILE A 5 6.16 -27.24 16.19
C ILE A 5 4.97 -26.66 15.47
N GLU A 6 3.87 -27.42 15.45
CA GLU A 6 2.67 -26.96 14.81
C GLU A 6 2.05 -25.78 15.53
N GLY A 7 2.03 -25.85 16.83
CA GLY A 7 1.50 -24.74 17.60
C GLY A 7 2.30 -23.47 17.37
N HIS A 8 3.61 -23.65 17.31
CA HIS A 8 4.50 -22.56 17.03
C HIS A 8 4.27 -22.02 15.62
N ARG A 9 4.05 -22.92 14.71
CA ARG A 9 3.80 -22.60 13.34
C ARG A 9 2.47 -21.86 13.18
N GLU A 10 1.46 -22.27 13.93
CA GLU A 10 0.17 -21.61 13.92
C GLU A 10 0.29 -20.16 14.34
N SER A 11 1.07 -19.92 15.38
CA SER A 11 1.28 -18.57 15.87
C SER A 11 1.88 -17.68 14.79
N SER A 12 2.91 -18.19 14.10
CA SER A 12 3.54 -17.43 13.02
C SER A 12 2.58 -17.23 11.86
N TYR A 13 1.80 -18.25 11.56
CA TYR A 13 0.84 -18.19 10.49
C TYR A 13 -0.23 -17.14 10.76
N LEU A 14 -0.76 -17.12 11.98
CA LEU A 14 -1.78 -16.15 12.34
C LEU A 14 -1.23 -14.72 12.33
N ALA A 15 0.00 -14.54 12.77
CA ALA A 15 0.63 -13.23 12.73
C ALA A 15 0.77 -12.74 11.29
N LYS A 16 1.14 -13.64 10.40
CA LYS A 16 1.27 -13.31 9.00
C LYS A 16 -0.08 -12.96 8.38
N LEU A 17 -1.11 -13.72 8.72
CA LEU A 17 -2.46 -13.43 8.23
C LEU A 17 -2.94 -12.08 8.70
N GLU A 18 -2.64 -11.74 9.93
CA GLU A 18 -3.03 -10.45 10.48
C GLU A 18 -2.32 -9.32 9.74
N ALA A 19 -1.03 -9.49 9.50
CA ALA A 19 -0.26 -8.50 8.76
C ALA A 19 -0.78 -8.35 7.33
N ASP A 20 -1.09 -9.48 6.68
CA ASP A 20 -1.63 -9.45 5.33
C ASP A 20 -2.99 -8.76 5.31
N ARG A 21 -3.80 -9.02 6.32
CA ARG A 21 -5.12 -8.41 6.42
C ARG A 21 -5.00 -6.90 6.57
N GLN A 22 -4.10 -6.44 7.42
CA GLN A 22 -3.88 -5.02 7.62
C GLN A 22 -3.36 -4.36 6.36
N ALA A 23 -2.47 -5.04 5.66
CA ALA A 23 -1.96 -4.54 4.39
C ALA A 23 -3.05 -4.43 3.34
N GLN A 24 -4.09 -5.26 3.46
CA GLN A 24 -5.23 -5.20 2.55
C GLN A 24 -6.23 -4.12 2.93
N HIS A 25 -6.18 -3.63 4.17
CA HIS A 25 -7.11 -2.61 4.64
C HIS A 25 -6.69 -1.20 4.29
N SER A 26 -5.39 -0.98 4.12
CA SER A 26 -4.89 0.33 3.76
C SER A 26 -3.49 0.20 3.17
N GLY A 27 -3.07 1.19 2.43
CA GLY A 27 -1.75 1.17 1.87
C GLY A 27 -1.43 2.45 1.12
N TYR A 28 -0.20 2.51 0.61
CA TYR A 28 0.29 3.62 -0.18
C TYR A 28 0.90 3.07 -1.45
N GLY A 29 0.92 3.88 -2.47
CA GLY A 29 1.54 3.45 -3.70
C GLY A 29 1.86 4.61 -4.62
N VAL A 30 2.50 4.27 -5.73
CA VAL A 30 2.82 5.22 -6.78
C VAL A 30 2.30 4.63 -8.07
N ARG A 31 1.59 5.43 -8.86
CA ARG A 31 1.06 4.95 -10.13
C ARG A 31 1.14 6.03 -11.19
N ARG A 32 1.06 5.65 -12.44
CA ARG A 32 1.00 6.61 -13.52
C ARG A 32 -0.34 7.31 -13.53
N PHE A 33 -0.28 8.60 -13.78
CA PHE A 33 -1.48 9.41 -13.93
C PHE A 33 -1.43 10.03 -15.32
N HIS A 34 -2.46 9.79 -16.10
CA HIS A 34 -2.53 10.31 -17.47
C HIS A 34 -3.26 11.64 -17.44
N ALA A 35 -2.47 12.69 -17.55
CA ALA A 35 -3.01 14.04 -17.57
C ALA A 35 -3.44 14.42 -18.99
N ALA A 36 -4.13 15.54 -19.11
CA ALA A 36 -4.58 16.03 -20.40
C ALA A 36 -3.38 16.28 -21.31
N GLY A 37 -3.59 16.13 -22.61
CA GLY A 37 -2.55 16.36 -23.60
C GLY A 37 -1.51 15.25 -23.71
N GLY A 38 -1.82 14.08 -23.18
CA GLY A 38 -0.90 12.94 -23.26
C GLY A 38 0.26 13.01 -22.30
N ILE A 39 0.22 13.92 -21.35
CA ILE A 39 1.28 14.06 -20.36
C ILE A 39 1.11 12.99 -19.31
N ILE A 40 2.22 12.35 -18.94
CA ILE A 40 2.22 11.34 -17.88
C ILE A 40 2.86 11.92 -16.64
N LYS A 41 2.14 11.83 -15.52
CA LYS A 41 2.65 12.22 -14.22
C LYS A 41 2.71 10.98 -13.34
N TRP A 42 3.32 11.11 -12.18
CA TRP A 42 3.38 10.03 -11.21
C TRP A 42 2.65 10.46 -9.96
N GLU A 43 1.67 9.67 -9.60
CA GLU A 43 0.79 10.00 -8.49
C GLU A 43 1.17 9.21 -7.25
N ALA A 44 1.42 9.93 -6.18
CA ALA A 44 1.56 9.34 -4.86
C ALA A 44 0.14 9.24 -4.29
N TYR A 45 -0.31 8.05 -4.01
CA TYR A 45 -1.69 7.84 -3.57
C TYR A 45 -1.74 6.91 -2.36
N GLY A 46 -2.85 7.01 -1.64
CA GLY A 46 -3.13 6.08 -0.57
C GLY A 46 -4.49 5.45 -0.81
N TRP A 47 -4.76 4.36 -0.12
CA TRP A 47 -6.06 3.71 -0.21
C TRP A 47 -6.39 3.06 1.12
N GLU A 48 -7.69 2.93 1.35
CA GLU A 48 -8.17 2.21 2.52
C GLU A 48 -9.45 1.48 2.13
N CYS A 49 -9.70 0.37 2.78
CA CYS A 49 -10.91 -0.42 2.54
C CYS A 49 -12.04 0.14 3.37
N ILE A 50 -13.14 0.46 2.71
CA ILE A 50 -14.35 0.88 3.38
C ILE A 50 -15.20 -0.34 3.67
N THR A 51 -15.29 -1.23 2.69
CA THR A 51 -15.95 -2.53 2.84
C THR A 51 -15.07 -3.56 2.18
N GLU A 52 -15.47 -4.83 2.23
CA GLU A 52 -14.71 -5.89 1.58
C GLU A 52 -14.58 -5.68 0.08
N LEU A 53 -15.52 -4.96 -0.50
CA LEU A 53 -15.56 -4.78 -1.95
C LEU A 53 -15.25 -3.36 -2.40
N THR A 54 -15.10 -2.43 -1.46
CA THR A 54 -14.96 -1.03 -1.79
C THR A 54 -13.71 -0.43 -1.18
N ARG A 55 -12.89 0.22 -2.01
CA ARG A 55 -11.72 0.94 -1.54
C ARG A 55 -11.88 2.42 -1.83
N HIS A 56 -11.37 3.20 -0.91
CA HIS A 56 -11.31 4.65 -1.07
C HIS A 56 -9.87 5.03 -1.40
N TYR A 57 -9.68 5.78 -2.47
CA TYR A 57 -8.35 6.21 -2.90
C TYR A 57 -8.20 7.70 -2.69
N THR A 58 -7.04 8.09 -2.20
CA THR A 58 -6.73 9.50 -1.99
C THR A 58 -5.47 9.84 -2.76
N SER A 59 -5.53 10.86 -3.59
CA SER A 59 -4.37 11.36 -4.30
C SER A 59 -3.68 12.38 -3.42
N TYR A 60 -2.41 12.16 -3.11
CA TYR A 60 -1.67 13.08 -2.26
C TYR A 60 -0.91 14.12 -3.07
N ALA A 61 -0.26 13.71 -4.14
CA ALA A 61 0.57 14.63 -4.93
C ALA A 61 0.88 14.03 -6.29
N LEU A 62 1.15 14.89 -7.25
CA LEU A 62 1.57 14.48 -8.59
C LEU A 62 2.98 14.99 -8.83
N PHE A 63 3.79 14.16 -9.49
CA PHE A 63 5.18 14.47 -9.76
C PHE A 63 5.52 14.16 -11.21
N ASP A 64 6.56 14.80 -11.70
CA ASP A 64 7.01 14.57 -13.07
C ASP A 64 7.77 13.25 -13.20
N HIS A 65 8.40 12.80 -12.13
CA HIS A 65 9.22 11.60 -12.14
C HIS A 65 8.78 10.62 -11.07
N LYS A 66 8.89 9.33 -11.40
CA LYS A 66 8.52 8.27 -10.47
C LYS A 66 9.29 8.35 -9.16
N TRP A 67 10.58 8.63 -9.24
CA TRP A 67 11.41 8.66 -8.04
C TRP A 67 10.98 9.77 -7.07
N GLU A 68 10.45 10.86 -7.60
CA GLU A 68 9.94 11.93 -6.75
C GLU A 68 8.73 11.47 -5.96
N ALA A 69 7.83 10.74 -6.62
CA ALA A 69 6.65 10.22 -5.95
C ALA A 69 7.02 9.21 -4.88
N GLU A 70 8.01 8.37 -5.16
CA GLU A 70 8.48 7.39 -4.19
C GLU A 70 9.14 8.08 -3.00
N GLN A 71 9.88 9.13 -3.26
CA GLN A 71 10.54 9.87 -2.19
C GLN A 71 9.55 10.61 -1.30
N TYR A 72 8.42 10.96 -1.85
CA TYR A 72 7.36 11.63 -1.09
C TYR A 72 6.99 10.80 0.15
N PHE A 73 6.79 9.51 -0.04
CA PHE A 73 6.44 8.64 1.08
C PHE A 73 7.62 8.44 2.04
N ASN A 74 8.82 8.35 1.51
CA ASN A 74 10.00 8.24 2.36
C ASN A 74 10.12 9.45 3.27
N ASN A 75 9.86 10.64 2.74
CA ASN A 75 9.92 11.86 3.52
C ASN A 75 8.84 11.92 4.59
N ILE A 76 7.64 11.44 4.27
CA ILE A 76 6.54 11.45 5.22
C ILE A 76 6.74 10.39 6.30
N LEU A 77 7.14 9.18 5.91
CA LEU A 77 7.22 8.07 6.84
C LEU A 77 8.49 8.11 7.70
N ASN A 78 9.56 8.69 7.18
CA ASN A 78 10.85 8.72 7.87
C ASN A 78 11.26 10.11 8.33
N GLY A 79 10.54 11.09 7.92
CA GLY A 79 10.83 12.45 8.29
C GLY A 79 9.94 12.93 9.39
#